data_60a278296c6eef56bc6b5b7d3214033a
#
_entry.id   60a278296c6eef56bc6b5b7d3214033a
#
_cell.length_a   1.000
_cell.length_b   1.000
_cell.length_c   1.000
_cell.angle_alpha   90.00
_cell.angle_beta   90.00
_cell.angle_gamma   90.00
#
_symmetry.space_group_name_H-M   'P 1'
#
loop_
_entity.id
_entity.type
_entity.pdbx_description
1 polymer ?
#
loop_
_entity_poly.entity_id
_entity_poly.type
_entity_poly.pdbx_seq_one_letter_code
_entity_poly.pdbx_strand_id
1 'polypeptide(L)'
;GAHIIDIKDPVNPSYSGCLKDESTGRSGDGYVHDGQFIVYKGPDTDYYGKEIALTSNETALGIADVSDKSNIKIISKYESSNFRYIHQGWISDDHKYFYTNDELNELRGVDDYQTTLVFDITDLDKPVLANTYISDLKTIDHNNYIIDSLMYQSNYSTGLRVLSIADPINPREVAYFDTYPAGDKIDFVGSWSN
;
A
#
# COMPACT_ATOMS: atom_id res chain seq x y z
N GLY A 1 11.25 -10.20 4.85
CA GLY A 1 10.11 -10.12 5.78
C GLY A 1 10.13 -8.88 6.67
N ALA A 2 9.02 -8.60 7.32
CA ALA A 2 8.90 -7.54 8.30
C ALA A 2 9.18 -8.07 9.71
N HIS A 3 10.21 -7.56 10.37
CA HIS A 3 10.55 -7.91 11.74
C HIS A 3 9.68 -7.10 12.71
N ILE A 4 9.11 -7.78 13.69
CA ILE A 4 8.26 -7.18 14.72
C ILE A 4 9.06 -7.09 16.01
N ILE A 5 9.14 -5.89 16.57
CA ILE A 5 9.88 -5.58 17.78
C ILE A 5 8.90 -5.12 18.87
N ASP A 6 8.95 -5.74 20.03
CA ASP A 6 8.22 -5.26 21.22
C ASP A 6 8.98 -4.07 21.84
N ILE A 7 8.28 -2.95 21.93
CA ILE A 7 8.79 -1.68 22.50
C ILE A 7 7.99 -1.23 23.72
N LYS A 8 7.30 -2.16 24.42
CA LYS A 8 6.62 -1.83 25.69
C LYS A 8 7.58 -1.27 26.72
N ASP A 9 8.80 -1.79 26.74
CA ASP A 9 9.93 -1.12 27.37
C ASP A 9 10.83 -0.53 26.28
N PRO A 10 10.72 0.77 25.98
CA PRO A 10 11.44 1.37 24.85
C PRO A 10 12.96 1.46 25.07
N VAL A 11 13.44 1.26 26.31
CA VAL A 11 14.87 1.22 26.63
C VAL A 11 15.46 -0.17 26.37
N ASN A 12 14.63 -1.21 26.46
CA ASN A 12 15.01 -2.61 26.23
C ASN A 12 14.09 -3.26 25.17
N PRO A 13 14.15 -2.85 23.89
CA PRO A 13 13.34 -3.45 22.84
C PRO A 13 13.70 -4.92 22.64
N SER A 14 12.70 -5.76 22.37
CA SER A 14 12.92 -7.19 22.17
C SER A 14 12.24 -7.70 20.90
N TYR A 15 12.86 -8.70 20.26
CA TYR A 15 12.30 -9.36 19.09
C TYR A 15 11.02 -10.10 19.44
N SER A 16 9.97 -9.90 18.64
CA SER A 16 8.65 -10.48 18.87
C SER A 16 8.19 -11.44 17.78
N GLY A 17 8.66 -11.26 16.55
CA GLY A 17 8.30 -12.11 15.42
C GLY A 17 8.76 -11.57 14.07
N CYS A 18 8.49 -12.35 13.01
CA CYS A 18 8.79 -11.95 11.64
C CYS A 18 7.64 -12.38 10.71
N LEU A 19 7.01 -11.41 10.05
CA LEU A 19 6.09 -11.68 8.97
C LEU A 19 6.90 -11.96 7.69
N LYS A 20 6.75 -13.15 7.13
CA LYS A 20 7.43 -13.57 5.92
C LYS A 20 6.53 -14.50 5.09
N ASP A 21 6.29 -14.16 3.85
CA ASP A 21 5.67 -15.05 2.86
C ASP A 21 6.68 -15.32 1.73
N GLU A 22 7.38 -16.46 1.79
CA GLU A 22 8.42 -16.83 0.84
C GLU A 22 7.91 -17.01 -0.59
N SER A 23 6.59 -16.98 -0.81
CA SER A 23 6.01 -16.99 -2.14
C SER A 23 5.92 -15.59 -2.77
N THR A 24 6.31 -14.55 -2.04
CA THR A 24 6.31 -13.14 -2.50
C THR A 24 7.72 -12.56 -2.55
N GLY A 25 7.84 -11.39 -3.19
CA GLY A 25 9.12 -10.75 -3.45
C GLY A 25 9.81 -11.35 -4.68
N ARG A 26 10.58 -10.52 -5.36
CA ARG A 26 11.21 -10.88 -6.65
C ARG A 26 12.16 -12.07 -6.57
N SER A 27 12.76 -12.26 -5.40
CA SER A 27 13.68 -13.38 -5.14
C SER A 27 13.01 -14.59 -4.50
N GLY A 28 11.68 -14.54 -4.24
CA GLY A 28 10.98 -15.59 -3.51
C GLY A 28 11.47 -15.73 -2.06
N ASP A 29 11.87 -14.61 -1.46
CA ASP A 29 12.46 -14.54 -0.12
C ASP A 29 11.55 -13.91 0.93
N GLY A 30 10.29 -13.61 0.54
CA GLY A 30 9.29 -12.98 1.40
C GLY A 30 9.65 -11.53 1.74
N TYR A 31 10.24 -10.80 0.80
CA TYR A 31 10.55 -9.39 0.97
C TYR A 31 9.27 -8.59 1.23
N VAL A 32 9.28 -7.78 2.27
CA VAL A 32 8.24 -6.80 2.58
C VAL A 32 8.91 -5.43 2.49
N HIS A 33 8.43 -4.59 1.55
CA HIS A 33 8.93 -3.24 1.39
C HIS A 33 8.30 -2.29 2.41
N ASP A 34 6.96 -2.30 2.45
CA ASP A 34 6.18 -1.49 3.38
C ASP A 34 4.97 -2.28 3.87
N GLY A 35 4.31 -1.83 4.92
CA GLY A 35 3.10 -2.45 5.42
C GLY A 35 2.39 -1.63 6.48
N GLN A 36 1.07 -1.67 6.40
CA GLN A 36 0.19 -1.10 7.41
C GLN A 36 -0.31 -2.20 8.33
N PHE A 37 -0.15 -1.99 9.65
CA PHE A 37 -0.56 -2.92 10.71
C PHE A 37 -1.71 -2.29 11.49
N ILE A 38 -2.86 -2.97 11.52
CA ILE A 38 -4.10 -2.41 12.07
C ILE A 38 -4.82 -3.43 12.95
N VAL A 39 -5.70 -2.95 13.82
CA VAL A 39 -6.77 -3.78 14.39
C VAL A 39 -7.95 -3.71 13.43
N TYR A 40 -8.22 -4.81 12.73
CA TYR A 40 -9.22 -4.86 11.67
C TYR A 40 -10.64 -4.68 12.24
N LYS A 41 -11.42 -3.81 11.60
CA LYS A 41 -12.80 -3.48 11.96
C LYS A 41 -13.75 -3.48 10.75
N GLY A 42 -13.30 -4.08 9.66
CA GLY A 42 -14.07 -4.19 8.43
C GLY A 42 -15.15 -5.28 8.46
N PRO A 43 -15.79 -5.55 7.32
CA PRO A 43 -16.95 -6.44 7.25
C PRO A 43 -16.63 -7.92 7.39
N ASP A 44 -15.38 -8.35 7.19
CA ASP A 44 -14.99 -9.75 7.32
C ASP A 44 -14.98 -10.17 8.80
N THR A 45 -16.01 -10.89 9.18
CA THR A 45 -16.26 -11.26 10.59
C THR A 45 -15.24 -12.26 11.14
N ASP A 46 -14.56 -13.03 10.30
CA ASP A 46 -13.58 -14.04 10.70
C ASP A 46 -12.31 -13.38 11.25
N TYR A 47 -12.08 -12.11 10.87
CA TYR A 47 -10.92 -11.33 11.25
C TYR A 47 -11.24 -10.09 12.10
N TYR A 48 -12.53 -9.83 12.39
CA TYR A 48 -12.89 -8.65 13.18
C TYR A 48 -12.21 -8.64 14.56
N GLY A 49 -11.53 -7.55 14.88
CA GLY A 49 -10.79 -7.36 16.12
C GLY A 49 -9.40 -7.98 16.16
N LYS A 50 -8.98 -8.68 15.11
CA LYS A 50 -7.61 -9.21 14.98
C LYS A 50 -6.64 -8.13 14.49
N GLU A 51 -5.37 -8.31 14.81
CA GLU A 51 -4.30 -7.51 14.21
C GLU A 51 -3.94 -8.05 12.84
N ILE A 52 -4.20 -7.26 11.81
CA ILE A 52 -3.96 -7.61 10.41
C ILE A 52 -2.83 -6.73 9.85
N ALA A 53 -1.94 -7.37 9.12
CA ALA A 53 -0.94 -6.70 8.30
C ALA A 53 -1.38 -6.72 6.84
N LEU A 54 -1.35 -5.54 6.21
CA LEU A 54 -1.49 -5.34 4.77
C LEU A 54 -0.11 -4.92 4.27
N THR A 55 0.53 -5.75 3.45
CA THR A 55 1.95 -5.59 3.09
C THR A 55 2.16 -5.42 1.60
N SER A 56 3.07 -4.54 1.25
CA SER A 56 3.54 -4.29 -0.10
C SER A 56 4.85 -5.04 -0.32
N ASN A 57 4.79 -6.11 -1.13
CA ASN A 57 5.85 -7.12 -1.22
C ASN A 57 6.53 -7.16 -2.60
N GLU A 58 6.75 -6.01 -3.26
CA GLU A 58 7.23 -5.92 -4.65
C GLU A 58 6.28 -6.57 -5.67
N THR A 59 6.08 -7.89 -5.58
CA THR A 59 5.31 -8.69 -6.55
C THR A 59 3.86 -8.90 -6.14
N ALA A 60 3.50 -8.51 -4.92
CA ALA A 60 2.19 -8.81 -4.34
C ALA A 60 1.74 -7.78 -3.30
N LEU A 61 0.42 -7.63 -3.18
CA LEU A 61 -0.23 -7.24 -1.93
C LEU A 61 -0.35 -8.50 -1.06
N GLY A 62 0.17 -8.47 0.16
CA GLY A 62 0.04 -9.55 1.14
C GLY A 62 -0.90 -9.19 2.28
N ILE A 63 -1.65 -10.16 2.78
CA ILE A 63 -2.54 -10.02 3.94
C ILE A 63 -2.22 -11.11 4.96
N ALA A 64 -2.01 -10.74 6.22
CA ALA A 64 -1.64 -11.69 7.28
C ALA A 64 -2.28 -11.35 8.63
N ASP A 65 -2.69 -12.37 9.37
CA ASP A 65 -3.06 -12.28 10.79
C ASP A 65 -1.79 -12.31 11.64
N VAL A 66 -1.48 -11.19 12.25
CA VAL A 66 -0.31 -10.98 13.10
C VAL A 66 -0.68 -10.85 14.59
N SER A 67 -1.87 -11.28 14.98
CA SER A 67 -2.35 -11.22 16.38
C SER A 67 -1.42 -12.00 17.31
N ASP A 68 -0.96 -13.17 16.89
CA ASP A 68 0.09 -13.93 17.58
C ASP A 68 1.43 -13.75 16.84
N LYS A 69 2.31 -12.91 17.39
CA LYS A 69 3.61 -12.59 16.77
C LYS A 69 4.54 -13.81 16.67
N SER A 70 4.31 -14.84 17.50
CA SER A 70 5.08 -16.09 17.46
C SER A 70 4.54 -17.11 16.45
N ASN A 71 3.30 -16.91 15.96
CA ASN A 71 2.61 -17.79 15.03
C ASN A 71 1.79 -17.00 14.02
N ILE A 72 2.47 -16.18 13.23
CA ILE A 72 1.88 -15.36 12.17
C ILE A 72 1.26 -16.25 11.11
N LYS A 73 0.06 -15.90 10.64
CA LYS A 73 -0.66 -16.65 9.62
C LYS A 73 -0.84 -15.81 8.37
N ILE A 74 -0.29 -16.27 7.26
CA ILE A 74 -0.62 -15.69 5.96
C ILE A 74 -2.09 -16.03 5.66
N ILE A 75 -2.88 -15.02 5.40
CA ILE A 75 -4.30 -15.15 5.03
C ILE A 75 -4.38 -15.32 3.51
N SER A 76 -3.91 -14.31 2.78
CA SER A 76 -3.99 -14.29 1.33
C SER A 76 -2.93 -13.38 0.72
N LYS A 77 -2.86 -13.38 -0.61
CA LYS A 77 -2.13 -12.40 -1.39
C LYS A 77 -2.83 -12.16 -2.72
N TYR A 78 -2.56 -10.99 -3.32
CA TYR A 78 -2.91 -10.72 -4.70
C TYR A 78 -1.65 -10.44 -5.50
N GLU A 79 -1.47 -11.18 -6.61
CA GLU A 79 -0.33 -11.07 -7.51
C GLU A 79 -0.79 -10.76 -8.93
N SER A 80 0.03 -10.05 -9.70
CA SER A 80 -0.17 -9.83 -11.13
C SER A 80 1.17 -9.84 -11.87
N SER A 81 1.17 -10.40 -13.07
CA SER A 81 2.33 -10.32 -13.97
C SER A 81 2.67 -8.89 -14.41
N ASN A 82 1.73 -7.96 -14.22
CA ASN A 82 1.94 -6.54 -14.52
C ASN A 82 2.64 -5.79 -13.38
N PHE A 83 2.68 -6.33 -12.17
CA PHE A 83 3.36 -5.69 -11.04
C PHE A 83 4.87 -5.65 -11.25
N ARG A 84 5.45 -4.48 -10.93
CA ARG A 84 6.89 -4.24 -10.99
C ARG A 84 7.48 -3.98 -9.62
N TYR A 85 6.77 -3.20 -8.79
CA TYR A 85 7.19 -2.92 -7.42
C TYR A 85 6.02 -2.39 -6.60
N ILE A 86 5.17 -3.29 -6.10
CA ILE A 86 4.13 -2.92 -5.12
C ILE A 86 4.85 -2.36 -3.90
N HIS A 87 4.69 -1.04 -3.71
CA HIS A 87 5.59 -0.24 -2.90
C HIS A 87 5.01 0.08 -1.53
N GLN A 88 3.89 0.80 -1.50
CA GLN A 88 3.25 1.27 -0.27
C GLN A 88 1.74 1.33 -0.48
N GLY A 89 0.97 1.26 0.59
CA GLY A 89 -0.47 1.42 0.50
C GLY A 89 -1.11 1.75 1.84
N TRP A 90 -2.37 2.19 1.77
CA TRP A 90 -3.15 2.58 2.93
C TRP A 90 -4.58 2.09 2.83
N ILE A 91 -5.15 1.65 3.96
CA ILE A 91 -6.53 1.17 4.06
C ILE A 91 -7.51 2.34 4.25
N SER A 92 -8.72 2.24 3.69
CA SER A 92 -9.82 3.15 3.99
C SER A 92 -10.27 3.02 5.45
N ASP A 93 -10.85 4.08 6.02
CA ASP A 93 -11.28 4.11 7.43
C ASP A 93 -12.35 3.06 7.75
N ASP A 94 -13.15 2.64 6.77
CA ASP A 94 -14.16 1.58 6.91
C ASP A 94 -13.59 0.17 6.72
N HIS A 95 -12.30 0.05 6.48
CA HIS A 95 -11.54 -1.19 6.27
C HIS A 95 -12.05 -2.08 5.13
N LYS A 96 -12.63 -1.48 4.08
CA LYS A 96 -13.13 -2.22 2.92
C LYS A 96 -12.24 -2.15 1.71
N TYR A 97 -11.45 -1.08 1.59
CA TYR A 97 -10.60 -0.83 0.43
C TYR A 97 -9.17 -0.56 0.85
N PHE A 98 -8.23 -1.07 0.06
CA PHE A 98 -6.81 -0.77 0.20
C PHE A 98 -6.30 -0.15 -1.09
N TYR A 99 -5.64 0.99 -0.96
CA TYR A 99 -5.07 1.74 -2.08
C TYR A 99 -3.56 1.58 -2.04
N THR A 100 -2.98 1.14 -3.15
CA THR A 100 -1.53 0.94 -3.24
C THR A 100 -1.01 1.37 -4.60
N ASN A 101 0.28 1.51 -4.69
CA ASN A 101 0.99 1.93 -5.89
C ASN A 101 2.05 0.91 -6.31
N ASP A 102 2.47 1.03 -7.58
CA ASP A 102 3.61 0.29 -8.14
C ASP A 102 4.66 1.29 -8.61
N GLU A 103 5.64 1.56 -7.76
CA GLU A 103 6.63 2.62 -7.94
C GLU A 103 7.48 2.50 -9.23
N LEU A 104 7.50 1.35 -9.87
CA LEU A 104 8.37 1.12 -11.03
C LEU A 104 7.61 0.94 -12.35
N ASN A 105 6.29 0.98 -12.36
CA ASN A 105 5.52 0.76 -13.59
C ASN A 105 5.80 1.84 -14.63
N GLU A 106 5.72 3.12 -14.27
CA GLU A 106 5.99 4.23 -15.17
C GLU A 106 7.46 4.27 -15.58
N LEU A 107 8.37 4.06 -14.63
CA LEU A 107 9.81 4.07 -14.90
C LEU A 107 10.24 2.96 -15.88
N ARG A 108 9.51 1.85 -15.90
CA ARG A 108 9.77 0.70 -16.78
C ARG A 108 8.90 0.71 -18.05
N GLY A 109 8.09 1.73 -18.23
CA GLY A 109 7.24 1.89 -19.41
C GLY A 109 6.15 0.83 -19.49
N VAL A 110 5.65 0.34 -18.35
CA VAL A 110 4.45 -0.51 -18.28
C VAL A 110 3.21 0.37 -18.36
N ASP A 111 3.21 1.46 -17.62
CA ASP A 111 2.18 2.49 -17.65
C ASP A 111 2.78 3.81 -18.15
N ASP A 112 2.00 4.57 -18.94
CA ASP A 112 2.40 5.87 -19.47
C ASP A 112 2.15 7.02 -18.47
N TYR A 113 1.25 6.79 -17.51
CA TYR A 113 0.75 7.76 -16.55
C TYR A 113 0.69 7.13 -15.16
N GLN A 114 0.82 7.95 -14.15
CA GLN A 114 0.74 7.56 -12.77
C GLN A 114 -0.57 6.81 -12.45
N THR A 115 -0.46 5.68 -11.77
CA THR A 115 -1.57 4.79 -11.46
C THR A 115 -1.69 4.51 -9.96
N THR A 116 -2.93 4.33 -9.48
CA THR A 116 -3.19 3.85 -8.12
C THR A 116 -4.12 2.65 -8.19
N LEU A 117 -3.71 1.55 -7.60
CA LEU A 117 -4.47 0.31 -7.55
C LEU A 117 -5.46 0.37 -6.38
N VAL A 118 -6.74 0.08 -6.66
CA VAL A 118 -7.83 0.05 -5.68
C VAL A 118 -8.25 -1.39 -5.46
N PHE A 119 -7.95 -1.92 -4.28
CA PHE A 119 -8.36 -3.28 -3.90
C PHE A 119 -9.61 -3.26 -3.03
N ASP A 120 -10.59 -4.07 -3.38
CA ASP A 120 -11.66 -4.48 -2.49
C ASP A 120 -11.11 -5.59 -1.58
N ILE A 121 -11.11 -5.34 -0.28
CA ILE A 121 -10.65 -6.25 0.78
C ILE A 121 -11.78 -6.53 1.78
N THR A 122 -13.02 -6.49 1.33
CA THR A 122 -14.20 -6.85 2.16
C THR A 122 -14.19 -8.32 2.56
N ASP A 123 -13.48 -9.17 1.83
CA ASP A 123 -13.11 -10.55 2.12
C ASP A 123 -11.58 -10.64 2.12
N LEU A 124 -10.97 -10.78 3.30
CA LEU A 124 -9.51 -10.80 3.44
C LEU A 124 -8.87 -12.08 2.87
N ASP A 125 -9.64 -13.15 2.76
CA ASP A 125 -9.18 -14.39 2.12
C ASP A 125 -9.12 -14.25 0.59
N LYS A 126 -9.84 -13.27 0.03
CA LYS A 126 -9.97 -13.12 -1.41
C LYS A 126 -9.96 -11.63 -1.86
N PRO A 127 -8.86 -10.92 -1.70
CA PRO A 127 -8.74 -9.55 -2.17
C PRO A 127 -8.93 -9.47 -3.69
N VAL A 128 -9.61 -8.42 -4.18
CA VAL A 128 -9.91 -8.22 -5.60
C VAL A 128 -9.42 -6.84 -6.03
N LEU A 129 -8.73 -6.75 -7.16
CA LEU A 129 -8.45 -5.47 -7.80
C LEU A 129 -9.77 -4.93 -8.38
N ALA A 130 -10.38 -3.98 -7.68
CA ALA A 130 -11.68 -3.41 -8.04
C ALA A 130 -11.56 -2.37 -9.15
N ASN A 131 -10.47 -1.58 -9.14
CA ASN A 131 -10.21 -0.58 -10.16
C ASN A 131 -8.73 -0.19 -10.17
N THR A 132 -8.30 0.48 -11.23
CA THR A 132 -7.04 1.23 -11.31
C THR A 132 -7.39 2.68 -11.65
N TYR A 133 -7.11 3.59 -10.72
CA TYR A 133 -7.15 5.02 -11.01
C TYR A 133 -5.93 5.38 -11.88
N ILE A 134 -6.16 6.08 -12.97
CA ILE A 134 -5.12 6.57 -13.88
C ILE A 134 -5.23 8.09 -13.92
N SER A 135 -4.15 8.78 -13.58
CA SER A 135 -4.05 10.23 -13.69
C SER A 135 -3.69 10.65 -15.13
N ASP A 136 -3.60 11.95 -15.38
CA ASP A 136 -3.04 12.51 -16.61
C ASP A 136 -1.57 12.96 -16.44
N LEU A 137 -0.94 12.55 -15.36
CA LEU A 137 0.40 12.99 -14.96
C LEU A 137 1.46 11.94 -15.34
N LYS A 138 2.54 12.41 -15.95
CA LYS A 138 3.72 11.58 -16.24
C LYS A 138 4.73 11.69 -15.12
N THR A 139 4.50 10.92 -14.07
CA THR A 139 5.30 10.90 -12.86
C THR A 139 5.29 9.51 -12.27
N ILE A 140 6.13 9.26 -11.29
CA ILE A 140 6.08 8.08 -10.43
C ILE A 140 5.21 8.41 -9.23
N ASP A 141 4.27 7.54 -8.86
CA ASP A 141 3.60 7.61 -7.56
C ASP A 141 4.48 7.00 -6.46
N HIS A 142 4.27 7.42 -5.22
CA HIS A 142 5.10 6.91 -4.13
C HIS A 142 4.27 6.58 -2.90
N ASN A 143 4.13 7.50 -1.95
CA ASN A 143 3.42 7.22 -0.71
C ASN A 143 2.02 7.82 -0.72
N ASN A 144 1.05 7.09 -0.18
CA ASN A 144 -0.29 7.60 0.04
C ASN A 144 -0.74 7.37 1.49
N TYR A 145 -1.53 8.32 2.01
CA TYR A 145 -2.16 8.25 3.32
C TYR A 145 -3.62 8.68 3.21
N ILE A 146 -4.49 8.06 4.00
CA ILE A 146 -5.94 8.34 3.96
C ILE A 146 -6.38 8.92 5.29
N ILE A 147 -7.16 9.99 5.20
CA ILE A 147 -7.86 10.60 6.33
C ILE A 147 -9.29 10.88 5.86
N ASP A 148 -10.26 10.28 6.51
CA ASP A 148 -11.67 10.33 6.12
C ASP A 148 -11.88 9.88 4.65
N SER A 149 -12.41 10.76 3.82
CA SER A 149 -12.65 10.49 2.39
C SER A 149 -11.60 11.12 1.45
N LEU A 150 -10.44 11.45 1.97
CA LEU A 150 -9.34 12.04 1.21
C LEU A 150 -8.09 11.17 1.27
N MET A 151 -7.51 10.93 0.12
CA MET A 151 -6.21 10.27 -0.05
C MET A 151 -5.17 11.32 -0.45
N TYR A 152 -4.09 11.38 0.30
CA TYR A 152 -2.96 12.29 0.07
C TYR A 152 -1.82 11.47 -0.52
N GLN A 153 -1.39 11.83 -1.73
CA GLN A 153 -0.33 11.12 -2.44
C GLN A 153 0.89 12.02 -2.65
N SER A 154 2.05 11.52 -2.33
CA SER A 154 3.34 12.11 -2.70
C SER A 154 3.83 11.47 -3.98
N ASN A 155 3.83 12.23 -5.08
CA ASN A 155 4.06 11.70 -6.43
C ASN A 155 5.32 12.35 -7.07
N TYR A 156 6.43 12.32 -6.31
CA TYR A 156 7.74 12.82 -6.74
C TYR A 156 7.65 14.20 -7.44
N SER A 157 7.93 14.25 -8.74
CA SER A 157 8.04 15.51 -9.50
C SER A 157 6.74 16.31 -9.61
N THR A 158 5.58 15.67 -9.44
CA THR A 158 4.28 16.36 -9.48
C THR A 158 3.79 16.80 -8.10
N GLY A 159 4.57 16.53 -7.05
CA GLY A 159 4.32 17.00 -5.70
C GLY A 159 3.23 16.23 -4.97
N LEU A 160 2.50 16.94 -4.11
CA LEU A 160 1.37 16.41 -3.35
C LEU A 160 0.10 16.43 -4.20
N ARG A 161 -0.60 15.30 -4.28
CA ARG A 161 -1.92 15.18 -4.89
C ARG A 161 -2.94 14.77 -3.84
N VAL A 162 -4.13 15.35 -3.88
CA VAL A 162 -5.22 15.01 -2.98
C VAL A 162 -6.38 14.48 -3.79
N LEU A 163 -6.76 13.23 -3.54
CA LEU A 163 -7.85 12.56 -4.23
C LEU A 163 -9.02 12.37 -3.26
N SER A 164 -10.23 12.68 -3.73
CA SER A 164 -11.46 12.27 -3.05
C SER A 164 -11.71 10.79 -3.33
N ILE A 165 -11.90 10.02 -2.28
CA ILE A 165 -12.33 8.62 -2.28
C ILE A 165 -13.74 8.46 -1.70
N ALA A 166 -14.59 9.52 -1.81
CA ALA A 166 -16.00 9.44 -1.44
C ALA A 166 -16.77 8.38 -2.25
N ASP A 167 -16.38 8.17 -3.51
CA ASP A 167 -16.63 6.95 -4.27
C ASP A 167 -15.32 6.13 -4.20
N PRO A 168 -15.26 5.06 -3.38
CA PRO A 168 -14.00 4.42 -3.06
C PRO A 168 -13.34 3.72 -4.25
N ILE A 169 -14.12 3.28 -5.23
CA ILE A 169 -13.58 2.60 -6.42
C ILE A 169 -13.27 3.56 -7.57
N ASN A 170 -13.71 4.83 -7.48
CA ASN A 170 -13.45 5.85 -8.49
C ASN A 170 -12.82 7.11 -7.87
N PRO A 171 -11.56 7.04 -7.40
CA PRO A 171 -10.85 8.19 -6.88
C PRO A 171 -10.84 9.36 -7.87
N ARG A 172 -10.89 10.60 -7.36
CA ARG A 172 -10.89 11.79 -8.20
C ARG A 172 -10.03 12.88 -7.57
N GLU A 173 -9.06 13.41 -8.31
CA GLU A 173 -8.25 14.54 -7.82
C GLU A 173 -9.13 15.76 -7.50
N VAL A 174 -8.91 16.35 -6.35
CA VAL A 174 -9.65 17.52 -5.85
C VAL A 174 -8.74 18.68 -5.48
N ALA A 175 -7.45 18.44 -5.22
CA ALA A 175 -6.45 19.47 -4.94
C ALA A 175 -5.05 18.95 -5.23
N TYR A 176 -4.10 19.86 -5.38
CA TYR A 176 -2.69 19.53 -5.49
C TYR A 176 -1.82 20.69 -4.95
N PHE A 177 -0.58 20.34 -4.63
CA PHE A 177 0.47 21.31 -4.35
C PHE A 177 1.77 20.85 -5.03
N ASP A 178 2.20 21.59 -6.04
CA ASP A 178 3.45 21.32 -6.76
C ASP A 178 4.65 21.73 -5.88
N THR A 179 5.40 20.72 -5.46
CA THR A 179 6.63 20.89 -4.65
C THR A 179 7.89 20.94 -5.50
N TYR A 180 7.78 20.69 -6.83
CA TYR A 180 8.91 20.63 -7.75
C TYR A 180 8.58 21.35 -9.08
N PRO A 181 8.47 22.70 -9.07
CA PRO A 181 8.02 23.47 -10.24
C PRO A 181 9.01 23.50 -11.41
N ALA A 182 10.08 22.71 -11.34
CA ALA A 182 11.03 22.57 -12.45
C ALA A 182 10.49 21.73 -13.62
N GLY A 183 9.34 21.10 -13.45
CA GLY A 183 8.59 20.34 -14.47
C GLY A 183 8.49 18.85 -14.14
N ASP A 184 7.39 18.29 -14.63
CA ASP A 184 7.02 16.89 -14.42
C ASP A 184 7.94 15.96 -15.20
N LYS A 185 8.29 14.85 -14.56
CA LYS A 185 9.08 13.79 -15.20
C LYS A 185 8.99 12.47 -14.43
N ILE A 186 9.20 11.38 -15.13
CA ILE A 186 9.31 10.05 -14.54
C ILE A 186 10.72 9.91 -13.96
N ASP A 187 10.91 10.34 -12.71
CA ASP A 187 12.20 10.34 -12.01
C ASP A 187 11.95 10.46 -10.49
N PHE A 188 12.92 10.01 -9.67
CA PHE A 188 12.88 10.06 -8.21
C PHE A 188 13.30 11.43 -7.66
N VAL A 189 12.58 12.48 -8.05
CA VAL A 189 12.81 13.87 -7.61
C VAL A 189 11.52 14.51 -7.15
N GLY A 190 11.58 15.33 -6.09
CA GLY A 190 10.44 16.08 -5.57
C GLY A 190 9.86 15.48 -4.30
N SER A 191 8.54 15.32 -4.22
CA SER A 191 7.85 14.87 -3.01
C SER A 191 7.92 13.36 -2.84
N TRP A 192 8.56 12.92 -1.76
CA TRP A 192 8.70 11.52 -1.42
C TRP A 192 7.65 11.06 -0.41
N SER A 193 7.32 11.90 0.57
CA SER A 193 6.31 11.61 1.59
C SER A 193 5.56 12.88 2.01
N ASN A 194 4.42 12.76 2.62
CA ASN A 194 3.54 13.83 3.13
C ASN A 194 3.05 13.52 4.55
#